data_db38fb697afac59644abf5f6fb691228
#
_entry.id   db38fb697afac59644abf5f6fb691228
#
_cell.length_a   1.000
_cell.length_b   1.000
_cell.length_c   1.000
_cell.angle_alpha   90.00
_cell.angle_beta   90.00
_cell.angle_gamma   90.00
#
_symmetry.space_group_name_H-M   'P 1'
#
loop_
_entity.id
_entity.type
_entity.pdbx_description
1 polymer ?
#
loop_
_entity_poly.entity_id
_entity_poly.type
_entity_poly.pdbx_seq_one_letter_code
_entity_poly.pdbx_strand_id
1 'polypeptide(L)'
;MTTQHLSPLTMLLSRHTRRREVITFIGGAGSKRPVKLVTAAILCFAGVYAEAAEIHDGDTGYIAKNSIWFTDESDLSVWKRVRQTFAPKDVKTYQQIILEERQAWQFSGPIKVKVISYWANQHEIHVKMLTEGRLADSEWWVEDKDYSNAAR
;
A
#
# COMPACT_ATOMS: atom_id res chain seq x y z
N MET A 1 26.50 -18.28 30.35
CA MET A 1 26.40 -16.83 30.13
C MET A 1 25.96 -16.62 28.69
N THR A 2 24.64 -16.41 28.46
CA THR A 2 24.06 -16.32 27.14
C THR A 2 23.74 -14.83 26.87
N THR A 3 24.55 -14.20 26.05
CA THR A 3 24.33 -12.80 25.66
C THR A 3 23.24 -12.75 24.59
N GLN A 4 22.05 -12.29 24.96
CA GLN A 4 20.97 -12.02 24.01
C GLN A 4 21.34 -10.75 23.21
N HIS A 5 21.56 -10.93 21.93
CA HIS A 5 21.73 -9.85 20.96
C HIS A 5 20.34 -9.28 20.63
N LEU A 6 19.96 -8.20 21.28
CA LEU A 6 18.74 -7.46 20.96
C LEU A 6 18.90 -6.77 19.60
N SER A 7 18.07 -7.12 18.65
CA SER A 7 18.03 -6.49 17.33
C SER A 7 17.68 -4.98 17.45
N PRO A 8 18.34 -4.11 16.68
CA PRO A 8 18.14 -2.65 16.75
C PRO A 8 16.71 -2.17 16.44
N LEU A 9 15.88 -2.99 15.84
CA LEU A 9 14.46 -2.70 15.54
C LEU A 9 13.59 -2.66 16.79
N THR A 10 13.96 -3.31 17.88
CA THR A 10 13.15 -3.35 19.12
C THR A 10 13.26 -2.03 19.91
N MET A 11 14.27 -1.22 19.67
CA MET A 11 14.47 0.08 20.36
C MET A 11 13.71 1.25 19.73
N LEU A 12 13.20 1.13 18.50
CA LEU A 12 12.52 2.21 17.79
C LEU A 12 11.02 2.35 18.12
N LEU A 13 10.43 1.35 18.77
CA LEU A 13 8.98 1.37 19.10
C LEU A 13 8.62 2.09 20.40
N SER A 14 9.60 2.59 21.18
CA SER A 14 9.34 3.13 22.52
C SER A 14 9.36 4.64 22.68
N ARG A 15 9.47 5.44 21.61
CA ARG A 15 9.48 6.91 21.72
C ARG A 15 8.54 7.56 20.72
N HIS A 16 7.26 7.67 21.03
CA HIS A 16 6.43 8.70 20.43
C HIS A 16 5.46 9.33 21.43
N THR A 17 5.93 10.41 22.05
CA THR A 17 5.05 11.30 22.80
C THR A 17 5.24 12.72 22.26
N ARG A 18 4.16 13.25 21.67
CA ARG A 18 3.77 14.67 21.54
C ARG A 18 4.80 15.69 21.01
N ARG A 19 4.45 16.32 19.90
CA ARG A 19 4.38 17.80 19.80
C ARG A 19 3.42 18.22 18.69
N ARG A 20 2.33 18.89 19.09
CA ARG A 20 1.48 19.72 18.22
C ARG A 20 2.21 21.05 18.07
N GLU A 21 2.57 21.45 16.87
CA GLU A 21 2.89 22.83 16.57
C GLU A 21 1.79 23.44 15.70
N VAL A 22 1.13 24.41 16.29
CA VAL A 22 0.14 25.28 15.64
C VAL A 22 0.93 26.35 14.87
N ILE A 23 0.87 26.35 13.55
CA ILE A 23 1.40 27.46 12.73
C ILE A 23 0.25 28.41 12.43
N THR A 24 0.29 29.56 13.11
CA THR A 24 -0.60 30.69 12.85
C THR A 24 -0.01 31.51 11.69
N PHE A 25 -0.71 31.60 10.57
CA PHE A 25 -0.33 32.49 9.46
C PHE A 25 -0.97 33.85 9.70
N ILE A 26 -0.12 34.86 9.96
CA ILE A 26 -0.50 36.30 10.05
C ILE A 26 -0.46 36.86 8.62
N GLY A 27 -1.54 37.54 8.25
CA GLY A 27 -1.70 38.20 6.98
C GLY A 27 -0.81 39.43 6.81
N GLY A 28 -0.40 39.68 5.59
CA GLY A 28 0.28 40.90 5.13
C GLY A 28 -0.39 41.48 3.90
N ALA A 29 -0.85 42.70 4.05
CA ALA A 29 -1.60 43.47 3.07
C ALA A 29 -0.72 44.05 1.94
N GLY A 30 -1.29 44.18 0.75
CA GLY A 30 -1.11 45.30 -0.16
C GLY A 30 -0.04 45.22 -1.22
N SER A 31 -0.44 44.97 -2.45
CA SER A 31 0.12 45.67 -3.62
C SER A 31 -0.82 45.55 -4.83
N LYS A 32 -1.37 46.70 -5.24
CA LYS A 32 -2.16 46.86 -6.46
C LYS A 32 -1.20 46.82 -7.68
N ARG A 33 -1.32 45.79 -8.53
CA ARG A 33 -0.78 45.79 -9.91
C ARG A 33 -1.87 45.40 -10.90
N PRO A 34 -1.93 46.03 -12.10
CA PRO A 34 -2.99 45.83 -13.06
C PRO A 34 -2.89 44.43 -13.68
N VAL A 35 -3.99 43.71 -13.63
CA VAL A 35 -4.17 42.38 -14.20
C VAL A 35 -4.24 42.55 -15.76
N LYS A 36 -3.23 42.12 -16.46
CA LYS A 36 -3.33 41.84 -17.89
C LYS A 36 -4.15 40.56 -18.05
N LEU A 37 -5.29 40.67 -18.69
CA LEU A 37 -6.14 39.55 -19.06
C LEU A 37 -5.37 38.63 -20.02
N VAL A 38 -4.81 37.56 -19.49
CA VAL A 38 -4.32 36.42 -20.26
C VAL A 38 -5.47 35.45 -20.38
N THR A 39 -6.06 35.39 -21.58
CA THR A 39 -7.06 34.38 -21.95
C THR A 39 -6.36 33.02 -21.93
N ALA A 40 -6.43 32.33 -20.80
CA ALA A 40 -5.96 30.96 -20.69
C ALA A 40 -6.99 30.06 -21.39
N ALA A 41 -6.63 29.50 -22.52
CA ALA A 41 -7.35 28.41 -23.15
C ALA A 41 -7.34 27.22 -22.18
N ILE A 42 -8.48 26.96 -21.58
CA ILE A 42 -8.70 25.74 -20.76
C ILE A 42 -8.76 24.58 -21.74
N LEU A 43 -7.61 23.93 -21.96
CA LEU A 43 -7.56 22.60 -22.55
C LEU A 43 -8.22 21.65 -21.53
N CYS A 44 -9.50 21.34 -21.77
CA CYS A 44 -10.18 20.23 -21.12
C CYS A 44 -9.47 18.93 -21.49
N PHE A 45 -8.45 18.56 -20.73
CA PHE A 45 -8.02 17.16 -20.67
C PHE A 45 -9.17 16.39 -20.04
N ALA A 46 -10.01 15.82 -20.89
CA ALA A 46 -10.86 14.70 -20.51
C ALA A 46 -9.91 13.54 -20.17
N GLY A 47 -9.36 13.59 -18.96
CA GLY A 47 -8.70 12.44 -18.37
C GLY A 47 -9.75 11.34 -18.31
N VAL A 48 -9.54 10.29 -19.11
CA VAL A 48 -10.23 9.03 -18.92
C VAL A 48 -9.76 8.52 -17.56
N TYR A 49 -10.48 8.92 -16.49
CA TYR A 49 -10.38 8.25 -15.22
C TYR A 49 -10.86 6.83 -15.49
N ALA A 50 -9.92 5.89 -15.60
CA ALA A 50 -10.27 4.49 -15.50
C ALA A 50 -10.96 4.36 -14.13
N GLU A 51 -12.28 4.22 -14.16
CA GLU A 51 -13.09 3.97 -12.99
C GLU A 51 -12.49 2.74 -12.32
N ALA A 52 -11.93 2.93 -11.13
CA ALA A 52 -11.38 1.81 -10.37
C ALA A 52 -12.54 0.83 -10.19
N ALA A 53 -12.43 -0.34 -10.79
CA ALA A 53 -13.49 -1.35 -10.71
C ALA A 53 -13.79 -1.58 -9.23
N GLU A 54 -15.05 -1.38 -8.87
CA GLU A 54 -15.52 -1.62 -7.51
C GLU A 54 -15.27 -3.10 -7.19
N ILE A 55 -14.64 -3.36 -6.05
CA ILE A 55 -14.26 -4.71 -5.63
C ILE A 55 -15.35 -5.22 -4.69
N HIS A 56 -15.87 -6.43 -4.97
CA HIS A 56 -16.89 -7.07 -4.15
C HIS A 56 -16.45 -8.46 -3.70
N ASP A 57 -17.01 -8.90 -2.59
CA ASP A 57 -16.85 -10.27 -2.12
C ASP A 57 -17.37 -11.25 -3.15
N GLY A 58 -16.58 -12.26 -3.47
CA GLY A 58 -16.89 -13.26 -4.49
C GLY A 58 -16.35 -12.94 -5.89
N ASP A 59 -15.88 -11.73 -6.14
CA ASP A 59 -15.29 -11.35 -7.42
C ASP A 59 -14.08 -12.21 -7.78
N THR A 60 -13.90 -12.39 -9.07
CA THR A 60 -12.72 -13.07 -9.61
C THR A 60 -11.87 -12.10 -10.41
N GLY A 61 -10.58 -12.05 -10.11
CA GLY A 61 -9.65 -11.15 -10.78
C GLY A 61 -8.21 -11.64 -10.69
N TYR A 62 -7.29 -10.72 -10.78
CA TYR A 62 -5.85 -11.00 -10.76
C TYR A 62 -5.15 -10.06 -9.79
N ILE A 63 -4.20 -10.59 -9.04
CA ILE A 63 -3.22 -9.80 -8.31
C ILE A 63 -1.99 -9.61 -9.19
N ALA A 64 -1.52 -8.38 -9.26
CA ALA A 64 -0.39 -8.01 -10.12
C ALA A 64 0.89 -8.77 -9.77
N LYS A 65 1.76 -8.95 -10.77
CA LYS A 65 3.11 -9.50 -10.53
C LYS A 65 3.89 -8.63 -9.53
N ASN A 66 4.75 -9.27 -8.76
CA ASN A 66 5.61 -8.64 -7.75
C ASN A 66 4.87 -8.00 -6.56
N SER A 67 3.56 -8.21 -6.42
CA SER A 67 2.82 -7.86 -5.21
C SER A 67 3.30 -8.68 -4.02
N ILE A 68 3.19 -8.10 -2.82
CA ILE A 68 3.56 -8.79 -1.58
C ILE A 68 2.31 -9.42 -0.97
N TRP A 69 2.38 -10.69 -0.65
CA TRP A 69 1.30 -11.53 -0.16
C TRP A 69 1.58 -11.98 1.27
N PHE A 70 0.59 -11.91 2.13
CA PHE A 70 0.70 -12.30 3.53
C PHE A 70 -0.30 -13.39 3.87
N THR A 71 0.09 -14.31 4.74
CA THR A 71 -0.83 -15.33 5.29
C THR A 71 -1.69 -14.77 6.40
N ASP A 72 -1.26 -13.66 7.02
CA ASP A 72 -1.94 -13.00 8.13
C ASP A 72 -2.20 -11.53 7.83
N GLU A 73 -3.38 -11.04 8.20
CA GLU A 73 -3.79 -9.64 8.06
C GLU A 73 -2.89 -8.69 8.86
N SER A 74 -2.51 -9.12 10.07
CA SER A 74 -1.67 -8.30 10.95
C SER A 74 -0.32 -7.99 10.31
N ASP A 75 0.26 -8.93 9.57
CA ASP A 75 1.53 -8.76 8.88
C ASP A 75 1.40 -7.77 7.70
N LEU A 76 0.29 -7.82 6.94
CA LEU A 76 -0.02 -6.82 5.93
C LEU A 76 -0.15 -5.41 6.53
N SER A 77 -0.83 -5.29 7.66
CA SER A 77 -0.99 -4.02 8.38
C SER A 77 0.36 -3.47 8.86
N VAL A 78 1.27 -4.32 9.37
CA VAL A 78 2.63 -3.94 9.73
C VAL A 78 3.41 -3.47 8.51
N TRP A 79 3.36 -4.21 7.41
CA TRP A 79 3.99 -3.84 6.14
C TRP A 79 3.55 -2.46 5.64
N LYS A 80 2.27 -2.17 5.65
CA LYS A 80 1.72 -0.87 5.25
C LYS A 80 2.27 0.26 6.12
N ARG A 81 2.31 0.04 7.45
CA ARG A 81 2.89 1.00 8.40
C ARG A 81 4.36 1.24 8.15
N VAL A 82 5.14 0.21 7.89
CA VAL A 82 6.57 0.32 7.56
C VAL A 82 6.76 1.21 6.33
N ARG A 83 5.98 1.01 5.27
CA ARG A 83 6.07 1.83 4.04
C ARG A 83 5.67 3.29 4.25
N GLN A 84 4.79 3.58 5.18
CA GLN A 84 4.38 4.95 5.51
C GLN A 84 5.37 5.69 6.41
N THR A 85 6.13 4.96 7.21
CA THR A 85 6.95 5.53 8.29
C THR A 85 8.42 5.64 7.92
N PHE A 86 8.94 4.70 7.14
CA PHE A 86 10.38 4.58 6.88
C PHE A 86 10.79 5.11 5.51
N ALA A 87 12.08 5.45 5.38
CA ALA A 87 12.67 5.84 4.11
C ALA A 87 12.66 4.67 3.11
N PRO A 88 12.58 4.93 1.78
CA PRO A 88 12.49 3.87 0.76
C PRO A 88 13.59 2.81 0.84
N LYS A 89 14.80 3.19 1.26
CA LYS A 89 15.91 2.24 1.44
C LYS A 89 15.61 1.24 2.55
N ASP A 90 15.09 1.71 3.67
CA ASP A 90 14.79 0.86 4.83
C ASP A 90 13.58 -0.04 4.54
N VAL A 91 12.57 0.48 3.81
CA VAL A 91 11.43 -0.32 3.32
C VAL A 91 11.91 -1.47 2.45
N LYS A 92 12.84 -1.22 1.52
CA LYS A 92 13.41 -2.27 0.66
C LYS A 92 14.17 -3.33 1.46
N THR A 93 14.94 -2.92 2.47
CA THR A 93 15.64 -3.85 3.36
C THR A 93 14.64 -4.69 4.16
N TYR A 94 13.60 -4.07 4.71
CA TYR A 94 12.55 -4.79 5.44
C TYR A 94 11.81 -5.79 4.53
N GLN A 95 11.45 -5.38 3.30
CA GLN A 95 10.84 -6.28 2.31
C GLN A 95 11.71 -7.52 2.06
N GLN A 96 13.01 -7.33 1.89
CA GLN A 96 13.92 -8.45 1.68
C GLN A 96 13.92 -9.41 2.87
N ILE A 97 13.94 -8.90 4.09
CA ILE A 97 13.92 -9.71 5.32
C ILE A 97 12.64 -10.55 5.39
N ILE A 98 11.46 -9.95 5.22
CA ILE A 98 10.19 -10.68 5.34
C ILE A 98 10.02 -11.76 4.26
N LEU A 99 10.60 -11.56 3.07
CA LEU A 99 10.59 -12.56 2.01
C LEU A 99 11.58 -13.71 2.30
N GLU A 100 12.78 -13.42 2.81
CA GLU A 100 13.77 -14.42 3.19
C GLU A 100 13.30 -15.27 4.37
N GLU A 101 12.65 -14.64 5.36
CA GLU A 101 12.09 -15.31 6.54
C GLU A 101 10.74 -16.01 6.25
N ARG A 102 10.23 -15.92 5.03
CA ARG A 102 8.93 -16.48 4.60
C ARG A 102 7.74 -15.97 5.40
N GLN A 103 7.82 -14.75 5.91
CA GLN A 103 6.69 -14.04 6.51
C GLN A 103 5.78 -13.45 5.42
N ALA A 104 6.32 -13.26 4.22
CA ALA A 104 5.59 -12.81 3.04
C ALA A 104 6.04 -13.56 1.79
N TRP A 105 5.22 -13.49 0.74
CA TRP A 105 5.48 -14.12 -0.55
C TRP A 105 5.40 -13.10 -1.67
N GLN A 106 6.13 -13.35 -2.75
CA GLN A 106 6.11 -12.55 -3.95
C GLN A 106 6.11 -13.45 -5.18
N PHE A 107 5.17 -13.24 -6.09
CA PHE A 107 5.06 -14.04 -7.31
C PHE A 107 5.54 -13.21 -8.51
N SER A 108 6.28 -13.83 -9.41
CA SER A 108 6.84 -13.20 -10.61
C SER A 108 5.84 -12.95 -11.74
N GLY A 109 4.66 -13.57 -11.66
CA GLY A 109 3.56 -13.42 -12.61
C GLY A 109 2.26 -12.98 -11.94
N PRO A 110 1.27 -12.53 -12.72
CA PRO A 110 -0.05 -12.25 -12.20
C PRO A 110 -0.73 -13.54 -11.75
N ILE A 111 -1.42 -13.49 -10.62
CA ILE A 111 -2.07 -14.65 -10.01
C ILE A 111 -3.58 -14.45 -10.05
N LYS A 112 -4.31 -15.43 -10.60
CA LYS A 112 -5.76 -15.44 -10.60
C LYS A 112 -6.28 -15.76 -9.20
N VAL A 113 -7.22 -14.96 -8.72
CA VAL A 113 -7.77 -15.07 -7.37
C VAL A 113 -9.28 -14.90 -7.36
N LYS A 114 -9.91 -15.37 -6.28
CA LYS A 114 -11.26 -15.02 -5.88
C LYS A 114 -11.22 -14.19 -4.61
N VAL A 115 -11.91 -13.07 -4.59
CA VAL A 115 -12.07 -12.23 -3.40
C VAL A 115 -12.93 -12.97 -2.38
N ILE A 116 -12.43 -13.15 -1.17
CA ILE A 116 -13.18 -13.71 -0.04
C ILE A 116 -13.86 -12.56 0.70
N SER A 117 -13.11 -11.49 1.00
CA SER A 117 -13.63 -10.27 1.62
C SER A 117 -12.80 -9.05 1.21
N TYR A 118 -13.44 -7.89 1.13
CA TYR A 118 -12.80 -6.62 0.84
C TYR A 118 -13.05 -5.60 1.94
N TRP A 119 -11.97 -5.05 2.48
CA TRP A 119 -11.99 -4.04 3.53
C TRP A 119 -11.56 -2.68 2.97
N ALA A 120 -12.50 -2.01 2.33
CA ALA A 120 -12.27 -0.76 1.60
C ALA A 120 -11.58 0.32 2.45
N ASN A 121 -11.97 0.48 3.72
CA ASN A 121 -11.39 1.47 4.64
C ASN A 121 -9.91 1.19 4.97
N GLN A 122 -9.49 -0.04 4.85
CA GLN A 122 -8.13 -0.48 5.14
C GLN A 122 -7.32 -0.67 3.85
N HIS A 123 -7.96 -0.63 2.67
CA HIS A 123 -7.31 -0.96 1.40
C HIS A 123 -6.69 -2.36 1.41
N GLU A 124 -7.43 -3.34 1.92
CA GLU A 124 -7.01 -4.73 2.09
C GLU A 124 -8.03 -5.68 1.48
N ILE A 125 -7.51 -6.72 0.81
CA ILE A 125 -8.33 -7.77 0.23
C ILE A 125 -7.86 -9.11 0.77
N HIS A 126 -8.79 -9.90 1.28
CA HIS A 126 -8.58 -11.32 1.56
C HIS A 126 -8.96 -12.11 0.32
N VAL A 127 -8.05 -12.88 -0.22
CA VAL A 127 -8.23 -13.59 -1.49
C VAL A 127 -7.89 -15.07 -1.38
N LYS A 128 -8.57 -15.86 -2.20
CA LYS A 128 -8.27 -17.27 -2.42
C LYS A 128 -7.57 -17.44 -3.76
N MET A 129 -6.44 -18.12 -3.80
CA MET A 129 -5.70 -18.41 -5.02
C MET A 129 -6.42 -19.46 -5.88
N LEU A 130 -6.66 -19.11 -7.15
CA LEU A 130 -7.32 -19.99 -8.12
C LEU A 130 -6.32 -20.61 -9.12
N THR A 131 -5.06 -20.25 -9.03
CA THR A 131 -4.01 -20.80 -9.92
C THR A 131 -3.66 -22.21 -9.49
N GLU A 132 -3.53 -23.11 -10.45
CA GLU A 132 -3.15 -24.50 -10.21
C GLU A 132 -1.75 -24.62 -9.59
N GLY A 133 -1.53 -25.65 -8.76
CA GLY A 133 -0.24 -25.92 -8.13
C GLY A 133 -0.32 -26.14 -6.62
N ARG A 134 0.83 -26.15 -5.96
CA ARG A 134 0.95 -26.45 -4.51
C ARG A 134 0.23 -25.47 -3.61
N LEU A 135 0.01 -24.23 -4.07
CA LEU A 135 -0.66 -23.17 -3.34
C LEU A 135 -2.11 -22.95 -3.80
N ALA A 136 -2.64 -23.81 -4.67
CA ALA A 136 -4.04 -23.78 -5.06
C ALA A 136 -4.94 -23.81 -3.81
N ASP A 137 -6.02 -23.03 -3.85
CA ASP A 137 -6.97 -22.87 -2.75
C ASP A 137 -6.42 -22.24 -1.45
N SER A 138 -5.15 -21.84 -1.42
CA SER A 138 -4.61 -21.10 -0.27
C SER A 138 -5.19 -19.69 -0.19
N GLU A 139 -5.27 -19.17 1.04
CA GLU A 139 -5.85 -17.86 1.33
C GLU A 139 -4.75 -16.88 1.71
N TRP A 140 -4.92 -15.62 1.27
CA TRP A 140 -3.90 -14.58 1.36
C TRP A 140 -4.49 -13.20 1.56
N TRP A 141 -3.71 -12.36 2.21
CA TRP A 141 -3.98 -10.93 2.39
C TRP A 141 -3.07 -10.11 1.48
N VAL A 142 -3.67 -9.20 0.70
CA VAL A 142 -2.95 -8.32 -0.23
C VAL A 142 -3.56 -6.91 -0.22
N GLU A 143 -2.84 -5.93 -0.78
CA GLU A 143 -3.38 -4.59 -0.96
C GLU A 143 -4.32 -4.51 -2.17
N ASP A 144 -5.41 -3.75 -2.04
CA ASP A 144 -6.43 -3.58 -3.09
C ASP A 144 -5.88 -2.97 -4.39
N LYS A 145 -4.89 -2.07 -4.28
CA LYS A 145 -4.22 -1.45 -5.44
C LYS A 145 -3.58 -2.45 -6.40
N ASP A 146 -3.27 -3.65 -5.89
CA ASP A 146 -2.63 -4.72 -6.66
C ASP A 146 -3.63 -5.62 -7.37
N TYR A 147 -4.94 -5.44 -7.10
CA TYR A 147 -6.03 -6.19 -7.72
C TYR A 147 -6.49 -5.55 -9.03
N SER A 148 -6.86 -6.37 -10.00
CA SER A 148 -7.55 -5.94 -11.21
C SER A 148 -8.45 -7.04 -11.77
N ASN A 149 -9.53 -6.65 -12.46
CA ASN A 149 -10.45 -7.58 -13.11
C ASN A 149 -9.86 -8.23 -14.39
N ALA A 150 -8.71 -7.76 -14.86
CA ALA A 150 -8.00 -8.27 -16.03
C ALA A 150 -6.55 -8.58 -15.71
N ALA A 151 -6.00 -9.65 -16.31
CA ALA A 151 -4.56 -9.93 -16.25
C ALA A 151 -3.79 -8.81 -16.96
N ARG A 152 -2.84 -8.20 -16.25
CA ARG A 152 -1.95 -7.14 -16.76
C ARG A 152 -0.52 -7.61 -16.78
#